data_2b1dcc5ee72349498ff41d2d46b02238
#
_entry.id   2b1dcc5ee72349498ff41d2d46b02238
#
_cell.length_a   1.000
_cell.length_b   1.000
_cell.length_c   1.000
_cell.angle_alpha   90.00
_cell.angle_beta   90.00
_cell.angle_gamma   90.00
#
_symmetry.space_group_name_H-M   'P 1'
#
loop_
_entity.id
_entity.type
_entity.pdbx_description
1 polymer ?
#
loop_
_entity_poly.entity_id
_entity_poly.type
_entity_poly.pdbx_seq_one_letter_code
_entity_poly.pdbx_strand_id
1 'polypeptide(L)'
;RDLLLEKFKEMDLLAKNHTGHKILVSHQALNDVHFHAGEINANDLPKNFTYYALGDIHKNFEKKYDFLGGPLVYPGSIELASSEGIKDPPKGFYIVDISSEDAIPKWIELDLRPRYVIEANSDKFHEQINELISKIDQERKPLVYLTISNEDYEKNRGLIQELDEQVLKLQLKSSKDDEQYTLLMDDSDSIDEDFKRLATDNVGPELAKIAFEQWYPLVNTDKSELKEIIIKNFEDYKGRNKK
;
A
#
# COMPACT_ATOMS: atom_id res chain seq x y z
N ARG A 1 5.96 6.60 -20.94
CA ARG A 1 6.76 5.38 -21.18
C ARG A 1 7.87 5.66 -22.19
N ASP A 2 7.59 6.07 -23.42
CA ASP A 2 8.57 6.21 -24.49
C ASP A 2 9.72 7.17 -24.14
N LEU A 3 9.43 8.32 -23.54
CA LEU A 3 10.45 9.25 -23.07
C LEU A 3 11.37 8.62 -22.01
N LEU A 4 10.83 7.81 -21.10
CA LEU A 4 11.62 7.10 -20.08
C LEU A 4 12.57 6.08 -20.73
N LEU A 5 12.06 5.31 -21.69
CA LEU A 5 12.87 4.33 -22.43
C LEU A 5 13.98 4.99 -23.27
N GLU A 6 13.72 6.17 -23.82
CA GLU A 6 14.72 6.97 -24.50
C GLU A 6 15.83 7.41 -23.54
N LYS A 7 15.45 7.91 -22.36
CA LYS A 7 16.41 8.29 -21.32
C LYS A 7 17.23 7.10 -20.81
N PHE A 8 16.62 5.94 -20.67
CA PHE A 8 17.37 4.73 -20.32
C PHE A 8 18.41 4.35 -21.35
N LYS A 9 18.14 4.51 -22.64
CA LYS A 9 19.13 4.29 -23.70
C LYS A 9 20.29 5.28 -23.62
N GLU A 10 20.01 6.56 -23.38
CA GLU A 10 21.06 7.59 -23.19
C GLU A 10 21.93 7.24 -21.97
N MET A 11 21.31 6.89 -20.83
CA MET A 11 22.02 6.53 -19.60
C MET A 11 22.86 5.25 -19.79
N ASP A 12 22.35 4.26 -20.51
CA ASP A 12 23.07 3.02 -20.79
C ASP A 12 24.33 3.27 -21.63
N LEU A 13 24.23 4.16 -22.60
CA LEU A 13 25.38 4.54 -23.42
C LEU A 13 26.45 5.27 -22.60
N LEU A 14 26.05 6.16 -21.70
CA LEU A 14 26.97 6.84 -20.77
C LEU A 14 27.62 5.83 -19.82
N ALA A 15 26.83 4.94 -19.23
CA ALA A 15 27.31 3.90 -18.31
C ALA A 15 28.31 2.96 -18.96
N LYS A 16 28.10 2.59 -20.23
CA LYS A 16 29.03 1.73 -21.00
C LYS A 16 30.42 2.27 -21.09
N ASN A 17 30.56 3.60 -21.17
CA ASN A 17 31.84 4.28 -21.32
C ASN A 17 32.48 4.69 -19.99
N HIS A 18 31.82 4.43 -18.87
CA HIS A 18 32.31 4.79 -17.54
C HIS A 18 33.02 3.60 -16.89
N THR A 19 34.14 3.86 -16.21
CA THR A 19 34.87 2.88 -15.38
C THR A 19 34.35 2.90 -13.96
N GLY A 20 34.47 1.77 -13.23
CA GLY A 20 33.99 1.63 -11.85
C GLY A 20 32.50 1.34 -11.73
N HIS A 21 31.98 1.42 -10.51
CA HIS A 21 30.59 1.14 -10.23
C HIS A 21 29.65 2.19 -10.82
N LYS A 22 28.54 1.71 -11.34
CA LYS A 22 27.45 2.51 -11.91
C LYS A 22 26.16 2.08 -11.24
N ILE A 23 25.51 3.00 -10.54
CA ILE A 23 24.31 2.75 -9.77
C ILE A 23 23.14 3.45 -10.44
N LEU A 24 22.14 2.69 -10.87
CA LEU A 24 20.85 3.24 -11.31
C LEU A 24 19.94 3.42 -10.11
N VAL A 25 19.48 4.64 -9.87
CA VAL A 25 18.46 4.95 -8.86
C VAL A 25 17.21 5.41 -9.57
N SER A 26 16.08 4.72 -9.33
CA SER A 26 14.79 5.05 -9.94
C SER A 26 13.64 4.73 -8.99
N HIS A 27 12.58 5.54 -9.02
CA HIS A 27 11.34 5.27 -8.31
C HIS A 27 10.31 4.77 -9.32
N GLN A 28 10.38 3.46 -9.61
CA GLN A 28 9.62 2.84 -10.69
C GLN A 28 9.26 1.40 -10.35
N ALA A 29 7.97 1.07 -10.35
CA ALA A 29 7.52 -0.31 -10.29
C ALA A 29 7.78 -1.04 -11.62
N LEU A 30 8.22 -2.29 -11.53
CA LEU A 30 8.38 -3.19 -12.67
C LEU A 30 7.28 -4.23 -12.68
N ASN A 31 6.71 -4.51 -13.85
CA ASN A 31 5.69 -5.56 -14.02
C ASN A 31 6.20 -6.95 -13.62
N ASP A 32 7.50 -7.21 -13.79
CA ASP A 32 8.14 -8.48 -13.39
C ASP A 32 8.16 -8.69 -11.86
N VAL A 33 7.98 -7.62 -11.07
CA VAL A 33 8.04 -7.65 -9.61
C VAL A 33 6.66 -7.46 -8.99
N HIS A 34 5.88 -6.54 -9.53
CA HIS A 34 4.51 -6.28 -9.09
C HIS A 34 3.57 -6.19 -10.29
N PHE A 35 2.89 -7.29 -10.55
CA PHE A 35 2.00 -7.44 -11.71
C PHE A 35 0.92 -6.36 -11.70
N HIS A 36 0.70 -5.71 -12.83
CA HIS A 36 -0.21 -4.57 -13.05
C HIS A 36 0.16 -3.24 -12.37
N ALA A 37 1.26 -3.13 -11.65
CA ALA A 37 1.65 -1.85 -11.03
C ALA A 37 2.67 -1.05 -11.86
N GLY A 38 3.37 -1.68 -12.79
CA GLY A 38 4.45 -1.07 -13.56
C GLY A 38 4.07 -0.72 -14.99
N GLU A 39 4.77 0.27 -15.54
CA GLU A 39 4.68 0.64 -16.96
C GLU A 39 5.78 -0.01 -17.82
N ILE A 40 6.80 -0.56 -17.16
CA ILE A 40 7.99 -1.17 -17.78
C ILE A 40 8.33 -2.51 -17.14
N ASN A 41 9.18 -3.29 -17.81
CA ASN A 41 9.69 -4.56 -17.35
C ASN A 41 11.19 -4.44 -17.02
N ALA A 42 11.76 -5.39 -16.30
CA ALA A 42 13.19 -5.42 -16.00
C ALA A 42 14.06 -5.41 -17.27
N ASN A 43 13.54 -5.99 -18.38
CA ASN A 43 14.23 -6.00 -19.67
C ASN A 43 14.29 -4.62 -20.34
N ASP A 44 13.47 -3.66 -19.94
CA ASP A 44 13.48 -2.28 -20.44
C ASP A 44 14.56 -1.41 -19.77
N LEU A 45 15.13 -1.87 -18.64
CA LEU A 45 16.18 -1.15 -17.91
C LEU A 45 17.50 -1.10 -18.69
N PRO A 46 18.32 -0.05 -18.50
CA PRO A 46 19.67 0.04 -19.04
C PRO A 46 20.54 -1.13 -18.52
N LYS A 47 21.41 -1.68 -19.34
CA LYS A 47 22.10 -2.96 -19.07
C LYS A 47 23.47 -2.80 -18.40
N ASN A 48 24.11 -1.63 -18.56
CA ASN A 48 25.51 -1.39 -18.19
C ASN A 48 25.70 -0.83 -16.76
N PHE A 49 24.70 -1.02 -15.87
CA PHE A 49 24.79 -0.65 -14.47
C PHE A 49 25.19 -1.84 -13.61
N THR A 50 25.99 -1.61 -12.58
CA THR A 50 26.48 -2.64 -11.63
C THR A 50 25.55 -2.83 -10.43
N TYR A 51 24.58 -1.94 -10.23
CA TYR A 51 23.55 -2.02 -9.20
C TYR A 51 22.31 -1.23 -9.60
N TYR A 52 21.12 -1.78 -9.31
CA TYR A 52 19.82 -1.18 -9.60
C TYR A 52 19.06 -0.98 -8.30
N ALA A 53 19.06 0.24 -7.78
CA ALA A 53 18.32 0.66 -6.59
C ALA A 53 16.96 1.23 -6.99
N LEU A 54 15.92 0.43 -6.84
CA LEU A 54 14.56 0.81 -7.25
C LEU A 54 13.67 1.07 -6.04
N GLY A 55 12.78 2.05 -6.15
CA GLY A 55 11.72 2.37 -5.19
C GLY A 55 10.33 2.08 -5.74
N ASP A 56 9.28 2.55 -5.03
CA ASP A 56 7.85 2.41 -5.32
C ASP A 56 7.20 1.13 -4.74
N ILE A 57 7.88 0.01 -4.74
CA ILE A 57 7.37 -1.25 -4.19
C ILE A 57 7.67 -1.34 -2.69
N HIS A 58 6.62 -1.52 -1.85
CA HIS A 58 6.73 -1.52 -0.39
C HIS A 58 7.24 -2.84 0.21
N LYS A 59 7.35 -3.90 -0.59
CA LYS A 59 7.96 -5.19 -0.20
C LYS A 59 9.39 -5.23 -0.68
N ASN A 60 10.28 -5.79 0.15
CA ASN A 60 11.64 -6.01 -0.28
C ASN A 60 11.70 -7.09 -1.38
N PHE A 61 12.57 -6.86 -2.34
CA PHE A 61 12.80 -7.78 -3.44
C PHE A 61 14.24 -7.63 -3.93
N GLU A 62 14.89 -8.74 -4.17
CA GLU A 62 16.23 -8.80 -4.74
C GLU A 62 16.29 -9.88 -5.81
N LYS A 63 16.84 -9.53 -6.98
CA LYS A 63 17.07 -10.50 -8.05
C LYS A 63 18.23 -10.08 -8.94
N LYS A 64 19.08 -11.06 -9.32
CA LYS A 64 20.06 -10.89 -10.38
C LYS A 64 19.47 -11.47 -11.67
N TYR A 65 19.35 -10.63 -12.69
CA TYR A 65 18.94 -11.04 -14.04
C TYR A 65 20.18 -11.19 -14.90
N ASP A 66 20.24 -12.24 -15.73
CA ASP A 66 21.41 -12.53 -16.59
C ASP A 66 21.70 -11.42 -17.62
N PHE A 67 20.68 -10.64 -17.96
CA PHE A 67 20.77 -9.54 -18.91
C PHE A 67 21.07 -8.18 -18.28
N LEU A 68 21.15 -8.07 -16.95
CA LEU A 68 21.55 -6.85 -16.24
C LEU A 68 22.98 -6.96 -15.73
N GLY A 69 23.70 -5.85 -15.67
CA GLY A 69 25.08 -5.81 -15.21
C GLY A 69 25.27 -5.98 -13.70
N GLY A 70 24.21 -6.03 -12.91
CA GLY A 70 24.25 -6.22 -11.46
C GLY A 70 22.90 -6.56 -10.84
N PRO A 71 22.83 -6.73 -9.52
CA PRO A 71 21.60 -7.04 -8.81
C PRO A 71 20.60 -5.88 -8.87
N LEU A 72 19.33 -6.23 -9.01
CA LEU A 72 18.17 -5.35 -8.95
C LEU A 72 17.51 -5.49 -7.58
N VAL A 73 17.34 -4.37 -6.88
CA VAL A 73 16.89 -4.35 -5.50
C VAL A 73 15.79 -3.30 -5.29
N TYR A 74 14.69 -3.74 -4.68
CA TYR A 74 13.71 -2.90 -4.00
C TYR A 74 13.89 -3.08 -2.50
N PRO A 75 14.24 -2.04 -1.73
CA PRO A 75 14.38 -2.17 -0.29
C PRO A 75 13.02 -2.35 0.42
N GLY A 76 11.93 -1.99 -0.23
CA GLY A 76 10.65 -1.88 0.42
C GLY A 76 10.51 -0.58 1.21
N SER A 77 9.45 -0.51 2.01
CA SER A 77 9.27 0.57 2.97
C SER A 77 10.02 0.27 4.28
N ILE A 78 10.50 1.31 4.94
CA ILE A 78 11.18 1.20 6.25
C ILE A 78 10.19 1.18 7.42
N GLU A 79 8.90 1.39 7.13
CA GLU A 79 7.80 1.35 8.08
C GLU A 79 6.55 0.76 7.41
N LEU A 80 5.51 0.47 8.17
CA LEU A 80 4.22 0.00 7.65
C LEU A 80 3.53 1.13 6.91
N ALA A 81 3.52 1.08 5.59
CA ALA A 81 3.02 2.17 4.75
C ALA A 81 1.50 2.21 4.63
N SER A 82 0.81 1.13 4.97
CA SER A 82 -0.66 1.03 4.89
C SER A 82 -1.21 0.04 5.92
N SER A 83 -2.54 0.02 6.08
CA SER A 83 -3.22 -0.96 6.93
C SER A 83 -2.98 -2.42 6.50
N GLU A 84 -2.74 -2.66 5.22
CA GLU A 84 -2.36 -3.99 4.70
C GLU A 84 -0.94 -4.38 5.10
N GLY A 85 -0.09 -3.40 5.39
CA GLY A 85 1.29 -3.59 5.81
C GLY A 85 1.47 -4.42 7.08
N ILE A 86 0.43 -4.61 7.90
CA ILE A 86 0.46 -5.50 9.06
C ILE A 86 0.81 -6.94 8.65
N LYS A 87 0.37 -7.37 7.45
CA LYS A 87 0.67 -8.70 6.89
C LYS A 87 1.93 -8.74 6.03
N ASP A 88 2.59 -7.61 5.81
CA ASP A 88 3.79 -7.56 5.01
C ASP A 88 4.96 -8.33 5.65
N PRO A 89 5.93 -8.78 4.86
CA PRO A 89 7.18 -9.32 5.40
C PRO A 89 7.91 -8.28 6.26
N PRO A 90 8.92 -8.70 7.02
CA PRO A 90 9.77 -7.78 7.79
C PRO A 90 10.23 -6.61 6.94
N LYS A 91 10.35 -5.44 7.56
CA LYS A 91 10.81 -4.21 6.92
C LYS A 91 12.29 -3.97 7.22
N GLY A 92 12.96 -3.26 6.32
CA GLY A 92 14.39 -3.06 6.46
C GLY A 92 14.96 -2.22 5.33
N PHE A 93 16.28 -2.29 5.20
CA PHE A 93 17.03 -1.60 4.15
C PHE A 93 18.23 -2.45 3.71
N TYR A 94 18.85 -2.06 2.61
CA TYR A 94 20.07 -2.72 2.14
C TYR A 94 21.30 -1.85 2.41
N ILE A 95 22.37 -2.49 2.89
CA ILE A 95 23.73 -1.99 2.78
C ILE A 95 24.36 -2.71 1.60
N VAL A 96 24.96 -1.95 0.68
CA VAL A 96 25.56 -2.50 -0.53
C VAL A 96 27.07 -2.33 -0.48
N ASP A 97 27.78 -3.44 -0.48
CA ASP A 97 29.23 -3.43 -0.62
C ASP A 97 29.63 -3.31 -2.09
N ILE A 98 30.39 -2.28 -2.41
CA ILE A 98 30.92 -1.99 -3.75
C ILE A 98 32.45 -1.97 -3.75
N SER A 99 33.09 -2.66 -2.84
CA SER A 99 34.56 -2.72 -2.77
C SER A 99 35.19 -3.66 -3.81
N SER A 100 34.39 -4.57 -4.38
CA SER A 100 34.76 -5.50 -5.46
C SER A 100 34.11 -5.09 -6.77
N GLU A 101 34.36 -5.81 -7.86
CA GLU A 101 33.70 -5.56 -9.17
C GLU A 101 32.18 -5.78 -9.12
N ASP A 102 31.71 -6.72 -8.30
CA ASP A 102 30.30 -6.99 -8.07
C ASP A 102 29.77 -6.14 -6.91
N ALA A 103 28.58 -5.58 -7.08
CA ALA A 103 27.83 -4.97 -5.98
C ALA A 103 27.13 -6.09 -5.17
N ILE A 104 27.37 -6.10 -3.86
CA ILE A 104 26.86 -7.15 -2.96
C ILE A 104 25.86 -6.51 -1.98
N PRO A 105 24.55 -6.62 -2.24
CA PRO A 105 23.51 -6.12 -1.33
C PRO A 105 23.41 -7.04 -0.11
N LYS A 106 23.23 -6.43 1.07
CA LYS A 106 23.00 -7.13 2.34
C LYS A 106 21.77 -6.54 3.00
N TRP A 107 20.75 -7.37 3.19
CA TRP A 107 19.53 -6.98 3.90
C TRP A 107 19.79 -6.77 5.39
N ILE A 108 19.27 -5.67 5.93
CA ILE A 108 19.26 -5.34 7.35
C ILE A 108 17.82 -5.16 7.79
N GLU A 109 17.33 -6.08 8.59
CA GLU A 109 15.99 -6.03 9.16
C GLU A 109 15.91 -4.95 10.25
N LEU A 110 14.80 -4.21 10.27
CA LEU A 110 14.50 -3.21 11.29
C LEU A 110 13.61 -3.80 12.38
N ASP A 111 13.93 -3.50 13.63
CA ASP A 111 13.07 -3.78 14.77
C ASP A 111 11.94 -2.77 14.83
N LEU A 112 10.86 -3.08 14.12
CA LEU A 112 9.66 -2.24 14.07
C LEU A 112 8.70 -2.56 15.23
N ARG A 113 7.65 -1.75 15.29
CA ARG A 113 6.52 -1.94 16.19
C ARG A 113 5.94 -3.36 16.05
N PRO A 114 5.65 -4.07 17.16
CA PRO A 114 5.03 -5.39 17.12
C PRO A 114 3.70 -5.37 16.35
N ARG A 115 3.44 -6.45 15.63
CA ARG A 115 2.22 -6.63 14.84
C ARG A 115 1.74 -8.06 14.95
N TYR A 116 0.43 -8.20 15.07
CA TYR A 116 -0.21 -9.50 15.24
C TYR A 116 -1.33 -9.67 14.21
N VAL A 117 -1.38 -10.85 13.61
CA VAL A 117 -2.47 -11.27 12.74
C VAL A 117 -3.21 -12.40 13.44
N ILE A 118 -4.48 -12.20 13.75
CA ILE A 118 -5.32 -13.11 14.52
C ILE A 118 -6.53 -13.49 13.66
N GLU A 119 -6.85 -14.77 13.63
CA GLU A 119 -8.06 -15.29 13.02
C GLU A 119 -8.98 -15.83 14.12
N ALA A 120 -10.12 -15.19 14.29
CA ALA A 120 -11.10 -15.50 15.35
C ALA A 120 -12.06 -16.61 14.92
N ASN A 121 -11.57 -17.79 14.61
CA ASN A 121 -12.40 -18.92 14.20
C ASN A 121 -12.18 -20.16 15.07
N SER A 122 -11.74 -19.98 16.31
CA SER A 122 -11.43 -21.09 17.19
C SER A 122 -11.98 -20.92 18.60
N ASP A 123 -12.25 -22.06 19.27
CA ASP A 123 -12.57 -22.13 20.70
C ASP A 123 -11.50 -21.48 21.61
N LYS A 124 -10.35 -21.14 21.05
CA LYS A 124 -9.20 -20.51 21.74
C LYS A 124 -9.12 -19.00 21.57
N PHE A 125 -10.09 -18.37 20.92
CA PHE A 125 -10.04 -16.92 20.65
C PHE A 125 -9.84 -16.09 21.92
N HIS A 126 -10.63 -16.38 22.97
CA HIS A 126 -10.49 -15.71 24.28
C HIS A 126 -9.10 -15.88 24.89
N GLU A 127 -8.55 -17.09 24.83
CA GLU A 127 -7.22 -17.38 25.35
C GLU A 127 -6.14 -16.60 24.57
N GLN A 128 -6.23 -16.58 23.26
CA GLN A 128 -5.28 -15.87 22.38
C GLN A 128 -5.32 -14.35 22.62
N ILE A 129 -6.50 -13.75 22.76
CA ILE A 129 -6.61 -12.31 23.01
C ILE A 129 -6.10 -11.96 24.41
N ASN A 130 -6.46 -12.72 25.45
CA ASN A 130 -5.97 -12.50 26.82
C ASN A 130 -4.44 -12.67 26.89
N GLU A 131 -3.89 -13.67 26.22
CA GLU A 131 -2.45 -13.87 26.14
C GLU A 131 -1.77 -12.68 25.43
N LEU A 132 -2.34 -12.19 24.34
CA LEU A 132 -1.84 -11.01 23.65
C LEU A 132 -1.86 -9.79 24.57
N ILE A 133 -3.00 -9.47 25.18
CA ILE A 133 -3.16 -8.33 26.10
C ILE A 133 -2.10 -8.39 27.21
N SER A 134 -1.85 -9.58 27.78
CA SER A 134 -0.86 -9.76 28.85
C SER A 134 0.58 -9.49 28.43
N LYS A 135 0.88 -9.52 27.14
CA LYS A 135 2.22 -9.34 26.56
C LYS A 135 2.45 -7.96 25.93
N ILE A 136 1.41 -7.11 25.89
CA ILE A 136 1.51 -5.80 25.28
C ILE A 136 2.46 -4.90 26.07
N ASP A 137 3.49 -4.42 25.39
CA ASP A 137 4.34 -3.34 25.86
C ASP A 137 3.62 -2.01 25.63
N GLN A 138 3.32 -1.28 26.70
CA GLN A 138 2.59 -0.02 26.65
C GLN A 138 3.40 1.12 26.00
N GLU A 139 4.73 1.02 25.96
CA GLU A 139 5.59 2.00 25.28
C GLU A 139 5.61 1.75 23.76
N ARG A 140 5.45 0.47 23.36
CA ARG A 140 5.44 0.04 21.95
C ARG A 140 4.15 -0.68 21.59
N LYS A 141 3.00 -0.08 21.88
CA LYS A 141 1.68 -0.65 21.56
C LYS A 141 1.64 -1.26 20.16
N PRO A 142 1.21 -2.51 20.01
CA PRO A 142 1.23 -3.22 18.73
C PRO A 142 0.18 -2.72 17.75
N LEU A 143 0.32 -3.13 16.49
CA LEU A 143 -0.73 -3.13 15.49
C LEU A 143 -1.37 -4.52 15.44
N VAL A 144 -2.69 -4.60 15.46
CA VAL A 144 -3.41 -5.87 15.42
C VAL A 144 -4.34 -5.90 14.22
N TYR A 145 -4.26 -6.98 13.45
CA TYR A 145 -5.19 -7.30 12.38
C TYR A 145 -6.00 -8.53 12.81
N LEU A 146 -7.30 -8.34 13.00
CA LEU A 146 -8.21 -9.37 13.48
C LEU A 146 -9.22 -9.70 12.39
N THR A 147 -9.22 -10.96 11.91
CA THR A 147 -10.28 -11.50 11.05
C THR A 147 -11.29 -12.19 11.92
N ILE A 148 -12.56 -11.78 11.87
CA ILE A 148 -13.62 -12.27 12.75
C ILE A 148 -14.96 -12.27 12.01
N SER A 149 -15.87 -13.22 12.33
CA SER A 149 -17.24 -13.18 11.85
C SER A 149 -18.07 -12.15 12.61
N ASN A 150 -19.18 -11.67 12.00
CA ASN A 150 -20.09 -10.76 12.68
C ASN A 150 -20.68 -11.38 13.94
N GLU A 151 -21.01 -12.67 13.91
CA GLU A 151 -21.54 -13.41 15.05
C GLU A 151 -20.54 -13.48 16.20
N ASP A 152 -19.28 -13.81 15.90
CA ASP A 152 -18.23 -13.90 16.93
C ASP A 152 -17.82 -12.51 17.44
N TYR A 153 -17.88 -11.48 16.59
CA TYR A 153 -17.68 -10.09 17.02
C TYR A 153 -18.70 -9.68 18.07
N GLU A 154 -19.99 -9.88 17.82
CA GLU A 154 -21.05 -9.52 18.78
C GLU A 154 -20.93 -10.31 20.09
N LYS A 155 -20.57 -11.60 20.03
CA LYS A 155 -20.33 -12.42 21.21
C LYS A 155 -19.14 -11.94 22.05
N ASN A 156 -18.14 -11.35 21.41
CA ASN A 156 -16.87 -11.01 22.05
C ASN A 156 -16.61 -9.49 22.12
N ARG A 157 -17.64 -8.67 21.88
CA ARG A 157 -17.54 -7.21 21.78
C ARG A 157 -16.75 -6.57 22.93
N GLY A 158 -16.99 -6.98 24.18
CA GLY A 158 -16.30 -6.44 25.35
C GLY A 158 -14.78 -6.73 25.33
N LEU A 159 -14.39 -7.94 24.96
CA LEU A 159 -12.99 -8.33 24.87
C LEU A 159 -12.27 -7.64 23.71
N ILE A 160 -12.96 -7.43 22.59
CA ILE A 160 -12.43 -6.71 21.43
C ILE A 160 -12.22 -5.24 21.76
N GLN A 161 -13.16 -4.63 22.50
CA GLN A 161 -13.02 -3.24 22.98
C GLN A 161 -11.84 -3.11 23.95
N GLU A 162 -11.67 -4.05 24.89
CA GLU A 162 -10.50 -4.08 25.78
C GLU A 162 -9.19 -4.18 25.00
N LEU A 163 -9.14 -5.02 23.94
CA LEU A 163 -7.98 -5.12 23.07
C LEU A 163 -7.71 -3.79 22.35
N ASP A 164 -8.74 -3.14 21.80
CA ASP A 164 -8.60 -1.88 21.08
C ASP A 164 -7.99 -0.76 21.92
N GLU A 165 -8.35 -0.69 23.21
CA GLU A 165 -7.77 0.28 24.16
C GLU A 165 -6.28 0.03 24.46
N GLN A 166 -5.82 -1.23 24.33
CA GLN A 166 -4.44 -1.65 24.64
C GLN A 166 -3.49 -1.55 23.46
N VAL A 167 -4.00 -1.53 22.23
CA VAL A 167 -3.18 -1.51 21.00
C VAL A 167 -3.03 -0.10 20.43
N LEU A 168 -2.12 0.10 19.50
CA LEU A 168 -2.03 1.36 18.77
C LEU A 168 -3.14 1.46 17.71
N LYS A 169 -3.43 0.34 17.07
CA LYS A 169 -4.48 0.23 16.07
C LYS A 169 -5.00 -1.20 15.99
N LEU A 170 -6.30 -1.37 16.12
CA LEU A 170 -7.00 -2.60 15.80
C LEU A 170 -7.65 -2.45 14.42
N GLN A 171 -7.33 -3.35 13.51
CA GLN A 171 -7.97 -3.44 12.21
C GLN A 171 -8.80 -4.71 12.15
N LEU A 172 -10.10 -4.57 11.94
CA LEU A 172 -11.03 -5.67 11.80
C LEU A 172 -11.27 -6.00 10.33
N LYS A 173 -11.40 -7.29 10.03
CA LYS A 173 -11.85 -7.79 8.73
C LYS A 173 -12.91 -8.86 8.96
N SER A 174 -14.02 -8.79 8.20
CA SER A 174 -15.01 -9.87 8.18
C SER A 174 -14.42 -11.15 7.59
N SER A 175 -14.77 -12.30 8.19
CA SER A 175 -14.43 -13.60 7.61
C SER A 175 -15.26 -13.86 6.35
N LYS A 176 -14.75 -14.68 5.43
CA LYS A 176 -15.32 -14.88 4.08
C LYS A 176 -16.78 -15.38 4.04
N ASP A 177 -17.32 -15.84 5.15
CA ASP A 177 -18.70 -16.31 5.22
C ASP A 177 -19.74 -15.18 5.27
N ASP A 178 -19.28 -13.92 5.48
CA ASP A 178 -20.11 -12.72 5.56
C ASP A 178 -19.84 -11.76 4.39
N GLU A 179 -20.02 -12.18 3.14
CA GLU A 179 -19.81 -11.32 1.96
C GLU A 179 -20.68 -10.05 1.88
N GLN A 180 -21.59 -9.81 2.86
CA GLN A 180 -22.54 -8.70 2.81
C GLN A 180 -22.31 -7.56 3.78
N TYR A 181 -21.35 -7.61 4.72
CA TYR A 181 -21.18 -6.52 5.69
C TYR A 181 -19.71 -6.21 5.94
N THR A 182 -19.27 -5.01 5.55
CA THR A 182 -18.05 -4.40 6.05
C THR A 182 -18.31 -4.04 7.51
N LEU A 183 -17.59 -4.66 8.44
CA LEU A 183 -17.60 -4.23 9.84
C LEU A 183 -17.02 -2.83 9.93
N LEU A 184 -17.88 -1.86 10.05
CA LEU A 184 -17.52 -0.49 10.33
C LEU A 184 -17.48 -0.34 11.85
N MET A 185 -16.27 -0.34 12.40
CA MET A 185 -16.06 0.12 13.76
C MET A 185 -15.71 1.59 13.73
N ASP A 186 -16.72 2.38 13.77
CA ASP A 186 -16.70 3.70 14.38
C ASP A 186 -18.14 4.07 14.76
N ASP A 187 -18.35 4.61 15.96
CA ASP A 187 -19.62 5.27 16.31
C ASP A 187 -19.82 6.59 15.53
N SER A 188 -19.05 6.79 14.48
CA SER A 188 -19.28 7.88 13.53
C SER A 188 -20.28 7.42 12.48
N ASP A 189 -21.28 8.22 12.29
CA ASP A 189 -22.17 8.23 11.14
C ASP A 189 -21.44 7.81 9.87
N SER A 190 -22.00 6.91 9.11
CA SER A 190 -21.38 6.13 8.04
C SER A 190 -20.22 6.82 7.32
N ILE A 191 -19.20 6.08 6.88
CA ILE A 191 -18.09 6.57 6.02
C ILE A 191 -18.63 7.49 4.92
N ASP A 192 -19.84 7.22 4.42
CA ASP A 192 -20.55 8.03 3.46
C ASP A 192 -20.92 9.42 3.99
N GLU A 193 -21.26 9.58 5.27
CA GLU A 193 -21.59 10.89 5.86
C GLU A 193 -20.35 11.72 6.16
N ASP A 194 -19.29 11.10 6.64
CA ASP A 194 -18.00 11.77 6.82
C ASP A 194 -17.39 12.19 5.48
N PHE A 195 -17.48 11.34 4.46
CA PHE A 195 -17.05 11.68 3.11
C PHE A 195 -17.92 12.79 2.50
N LYS A 196 -19.25 12.76 2.71
CA LYS A 196 -20.16 13.84 2.29
C LYS A 196 -19.82 15.16 2.97
N ARG A 197 -19.54 15.13 4.28
CA ARG A 197 -19.12 16.30 5.04
C ARG A 197 -17.81 16.85 4.50
N LEU A 198 -16.80 16.01 4.37
CA LEU A 198 -15.47 16.39 3.85
C LEU A 198 -15.56 16.94 2.42
N ALA A 199 -16.34 16.31 1.56
CA ALA A 199 -16.57 16.79 0.20
C ALA A 199 -17.29 18.14 0.21
N THR A 200 -18.32 18.29 1.04
CA THR A 200 -19.08 19.55 1.18
C THR A 200 -18.17 20.70 1.61
N ASP A 201 -17.29 20.46 2.59
CA ASP A 201 -16.36 21.45 3.11
C ASP A 201 -15.28 21.86 2.10
N ASN A 202 -14.84 20.94 1.23
CA ASN A 202 -13.77 21.20 0.27
C ASN A 202 -14.24 21.71 -1.09
N VAL A 203 -15.37 21.22 -1.60
CA VAL A 203 -15.86 21.56 -2.97
C VAL A 203 -17.22 22.23 -2.98
N GLY A 204 -17.83 22.40 -1.83
CA GLY A 204 -19.17 23.00 -1.66
C GLY A 204 -20.32 21.99 -1.84
N PRO A 205 -21.50 22.31 -1.28
CA PRO A 205 -22.62 21.37 -1.17
C PRO A 205 -23.19 20.89 -2.50
N GLU A 206 -23.19 21.75 -3.53
CA GLU A 206 -23.75 21.40 -4.85
C GLU A 206 -22.87 20.37 -5.58
N LEU A 207 -21.56 20.57 -5.60
CA LEU A 207 -20.61 19.61 -6.21
C LEU A 207 -20.50 18.33 -5.40
N ALA A 208 -20.50 18.41 -4.08
CA ALA A 208 -20.50 17.24 -3.21
C ALA A 208 -21.72 16.35 -3.46
N LYS A 209 -22.92 16.95 -3.61
CA LYS A 209 -24.15 16.23 -3.94
C LYS A 209 -24.05 15.52 -5.29
N ILE A 210 -23.57 16.19 -6.33
CA ILE A 210 -23.38 15.58 -7.66
C ILE A 210 -22.39 14.41 -7.59
N ALA A 211 -21.28 14.59 -6.89
CA ALA A 211 -20.27 13.54 -6.70
C ALA A 211 -20.87 12.30 -6.04
N PHE A 212 -21.67 12.46 -4.99
CA PHE A 212 -22.30 11.35 -4.29
C PHE A 212 -23.40 10.65 -5.05
N GLU A 213 -24.30 11.41 -5.68
CA GLU A 213 -25.49 10.86 -6.35
C GLU A 213 -25.18 10.28 -7.72
N GLN A 214 -24.17 10.81 -8.42
CA GLN A 214 -23.92 10.48 -9.83
C GLN A 214 -22.56 9.81 -10.08
N TRP A 215 -21.49 10.21 -9.36
CA TRP A 215 -20.14 9.68 -9.63
C TRP A 215 -19.80 8.48 -8.76
N TYR A 216 -20.07 8.56 -7.46
CA TYR A 216 -19.71 7.52 -6.51
C TYR A 216 -20.26 6.13 -6.84
N PRO A 217 -21.53 5.97 -7.28
CA PRO A 217 -22.06 4.68 -7.70
C PRO A 217 -21.31 4.03 -8.88
N LEU A 218 -20.67 4.84 -9.73
CA LEU A 218 -19.98 4.41 -10.94
C LEU A 218 -18.47 4.16 -10.76
N VAL A 219 -17.89 4.57 -9.64
CA VAL A 219 -16.43 4.46 -9.41
C VAL A 219 -15.92 3.04 -9.58
N ASN A 220 -16.70 2.05 -9.17
CA ASN A 220 -16.33 0.63 -9.19
C ASN A 220 -17.01 -0.17 -10.32
N THR A 221 -17.82 0.47 -11.16
CA THR A 221 -18.61 -0.24 -12.20
C THR A 221 -18.14 0.09 -13.60
N ASP A 222 -18.23 1.33 -14.04
CA ASP A 222 -17.88 1.72 -15.42
C ASP A 222 -17.11 3.05 -15.47
N LYS A 223 -15.78 2.93 -15.68
CA LYS A 223 -14.89 4.09 -15.76
C LYS A 223 -15.13 4.97 -16.98
N SER A 224 -15.66 4.42 -18.07
CA SER A 224 -15.94 5.18 -19.30
C SER A 224 -17.19 6.03 -19.12
N GLU A 225 -18.26 5.45 -18.58
CA GLU A 225 -19.49 6.14 -18.25
C GLU A 225 -19.27 7.21 -17.18
N LEU A 226 -18.49 6.90 -16.13
CA LEU A 226 -18.11 7.86 -15.11
C LEU A 226 -17.42 9.10 -15.71
N LYS A 227 -16.47 8.89 -16.64
CA LYS A 227 -15.76 9.99 -17.30
C LYS A 227 -16.68 10.90 -18.11
N GLU A 228 -17.62 10.32 -18.85
CA GLU A 228 -18.59 11.09 -19.65
C GLU A 228 -19.52 11.92 -18.75
N ILE A 229 -20.00 11.34 -17.66
CA ILE A 229 -20.87 12.02 -16.69
C ILE A 229 -20.11 13.17 -16.00
N ILE A 230 -18.86 12.97 -15.59
CA ILE A 230 -18.03 14.02 -14.98
C ILE A 230 -17.86 15.20 -15.95
N ILE A 231 -17.50 14.93 -17.21
CA ILE A 231 -17.31 15.97 -18.22
C ILE A 231 -18.61 16.75 -18.42
N LYS A 232 -19.73 16.06 -18.59
CA LYS A 232 -21.06 16.70 -18.77
C LYS A 232 -21.42 17.59 -17.59
N ASN A 233 -21.29 17.08 -16.36
CA ASN A 233 -21.61 17.85 -15.16
C ASN A 233 -20.71 19.07 -14.98
N PHE A 234 -19.45 18.98 -15.39
CA PHE A 234 -18.51 20.10 -15.35
C PHE A 234 -18.88 21.20 -16.38
N GLU A 235 -19.32 20.81 -17.57
CA GLU A 235 -19.79 21.75 -18.59
C GLU A 235 -21.07 22.47 -18.15
N ASP A 236 -22.02 21.73 -17.58
CA ASP A 236 -23.27 22.28 -17.02
C ASP A 236 -22.99 23.25 -15.86
N TYR A 237 -22.07 22.91 -14.97
CA TYR A 237 -21.65 23.78 -13.86
C TYR A 237 -20.99 25.06 -14.35
N LYS A 238 -20.11 25.00 -15.35
CA LYS A 238 -19.51 26.18 -15.99
C LYS A 238 -20.55 27.07 -16.68
N GLY A 239 -21.57 26.47 -17.26
CA GLY A 239 -22.66 27.20 -17.92
C GLY A 239 -23.51 27.99 -16.95
N ARG A 240 -23.72 27.50 -15.72
CA ARG A 240 -24.51 28.16 -14.67
C ARG A 240 -23.79 29.34 -14.01
N ASN A 241 -22.47 29.24 -13.88
CA ASN A 241 -21.65 30.28 -13.22
C ASN A 241 -21.10 31.35 -14.14
N LYS A 242 -21.58 31.43 -15.40
CA LYS A 242 -21.26 32.48 -16.37
C LYS A 242 -22.36 33.55 -16.54
N LYS A 243 -23.32 33.58 -15.60
CA LYS A 243 -24.35 34.64 -15.60
C LYS A 243 -24.14 35.60 -14.44
#